data_40b1dad4e519d49d0d423804e5f445a0
#
_entry.id   40b1dad4e519d49d0d423804e5f445a0
#
_cell.length_a   1.000
_cell.length_b   1.000
_cell.length_c   1.000
_cell.angle_alpha   90.00
_cell.angle_beta   90.00
_cell.angle_gamma   90.00
#
_symmetry.space_group_name_H-M   'P 1'
#
loop_
_entity.id
_entity.type
_entity.pdbx_description
1 polymer ?
#
loop_
_entity_poly.entity_id
_entity_poly.type
_entity_poly.pdbx_seq_one_letter_code
_entity_poly.pdbx_strand_id
1 'polypeptide(L)'
;MTDMTQTLEPKPWISGIAPYVPGKSAGADGRPLIKLSANENPLGTGAKARAAFAEAQTAADALSRYPDPGSNELRTTIAAKFGLDPARIICGNGSDELLHLAAGTYAGAGDEILYVRYGFAVYEIAARRVGATPVEADDRDYATDVDALLAAVTDKTRVVYLANPNNPTGTLASRDEVARLYAGLPKDVLFVIDQAYSEYLSDAEDDGGLELAKTQPNVFITRTFSKIHGLAAERIGWGYAAADVISALHRIRLPFNVTRAGQAAAIAAIGDEEFVTASRAHNAKWRAWLAAELES
;
A
#
# COMPACT_ATOMS: atom_id res chain seq x y z
N MET A 1 51.34 -10.64 -0.10
CA MET A 1 50.62 -9.88 0.93
C MET A 1 49.37 -9.36 0.25
N THR A 2 48.24 -10.01 0.44
CA THR A 2 46.93 -9.56 -0.06
C THR A 2 46.56 -8.32 0.73
N ASP A 3 46.36 -7.22 0.05
CA ASP A 3 45.90 -5.98 0.64
C ASP A 3 44.50 -6.20 1.28
N MET A 4 44.49 -6.30 2.62
CA MET A 4 43.27 -6.55 3.42
C MET A 4 42.50 -5.26 3.74
N THR A 5 42.65 -4.21 2.92
CA THR A 5 41.99 -2.91 3.13
C THR A 5 40.71 -2.74 2.33
N GLN A 6 40.22 -3.76 1.61
CA GLN A 6 38.98 -3.68 0.90
C GLN A 6 37.79 -3.77 1.89
N THR A 7 37.27 -2.65 2.32
CA THR A 7 36.05 -2.59 3.13
C THR A 7 34.85 -3.07 2.32
N LEU A 8 33.99 -3.89 2.96
CA LEU A 8 32.75 -4.31 2.35
C LEU A 8 31.79 -3.09 2.24
N GLU A 9 31.47 -2.71 1.02
CA GLU A 9 30.56 -1.61 0.76
C GLU A 9 29.21 -2.12 0.21
N PRO A 10 28.07 -1.52 0.62
CA PRO A 10 26.80 -1.81 0.02
C PRO A 10 26.76 -1.32 -1.43
N LYS A 11 25.77 -1.78 -2.21
CA LYS A 11 25.55 -1.25 -3.56
C LYS A 11 25.38 0.28 -3.51
N PRO A 12 25.93 1.06 -4.47
CA PRO A 12 25.92 2.53 -4.42
C PRO A 12 24.53 3.13 -4.24
N TRP A 13 23.51 2.57 -4.87
CA TRP A 13 22.14 3.05 -4.75
C TRP A 13 21.50 2.74 -3.39
N ILE A 14 21.98 1.73 -2.66
CA ILE A 14 21.52 1.43 -1.30
C ILE A 14 22.08 2.46 -0.32
N SER A 15 23.34 2.86 -0.48
CA SER A 15 23.97 3.88 0.37
C SER A 15 23.26 5.25 0.30
N GLY A 16 22.56 5.53 -0.79
CA GLY A 16 21.78 6.74 -0.96
C GLY A 16 20.38 6.72 -0.30
N ILE A 17 19.95 5.59 0.28
CA ILE A 17 18.64 5.50 0.95
C ILE A 17 18.79 5.96 2.40
N ALA A 18 18.06 7.03 2.78
CA ALA A 18 17.95 7.43 4.17
C ALA A 18 17.12 6.38 4.94
N PRO A 19 17.60 5.89 6.11
CA PRO A 19 16.79 5.01 6.95
C PRO A 19 15.48 5.70 7.34
N TYR A 20 14.38 4.95 7.34
CA TYR A 20 13.10 5.47 7.78
C TYR A 20 13.15 5.91 9.25
N VAL A 21 12.81 7.16 9.50
CA VAL A 21 12.72 7.71 10.86
C VAL A 21 11.25 7.85 11.23
N PRO A 22 10.74 7.05 12.18
CA PRO A 22 9.36 7.15 12.60
C PRO A 22 9.12 8.48 13.34
N GLY A 23 7.89 8.97 13.29
CA GLY A 23 7.47 10.14 14.08
C GLY A 23 7.73 9.93 15.57
N LYS A 24 8.07 11.01 16.28
CA LYS A 24 8.40 10.98 17.72
C LYS A 24 7.22 10.47 18.54
N SER A 25 7.51 9.63 19.55
CA SER A 25 6.55 9.13 20.53
C SER A 25 6.71 9.77 21.92
N ALA A 26 7.79 10.56 22.12
CA ALA A 26 8.04 11.31 23.34
C ALA A 26 8.56 12.71 23.00
N GLY A 27 8.21 13.69 23.84
CA GLY A 27 8.73 15.04 23.79
C GLY A 27 10.19 15.10 24.26
N ALA A 28 10.82 16.27 24.09
CA ALA A 28 12.19 16.52 24.57
C ALA A 28 12.34 16.38 26.10
N ASP A 29 11.23 16.52 26.82
CA ASP A 29 11.13 16.35 28.29
C ASP A 29 10.81 14.90 28.72
N GLY A 30 10.79 13.95 27.78
CA GLY A 30 10.48 12.54 28.01
C GLY A 30 8.99 12.23 28.22
N ARG A 31 8.10 13.20 28.15
CA ARG A 31 6.65 12.97 28.27
C ARG A 31 6.11 12.27 27.03
N PRO A 32 5.18 11.31 27.19
CA PRO A 32 4.50 10.69 26.05
C PRO A 32 3.77 11.74 25.20
N LEU A 33 3.95 11.67 23.89
CA LEU A 33 3.19 12.46 22.92
C LEU A 33 1.98 11.66 22.42
N ILE A 34 0.89 12.38 22.13
CA ILE A 34 -0.21 11.80 21.34
C ILE A 34 0.29 11.66 19.90
N LYS A 35 0.56 10.43 19.48
CA LYS A 35 1.12 10.14 18.15
C LYS A 35 0.00 10.12 17.11
N LEU A 36 -0.04 11.11 16.23
CA LEU A 36 -1.00 11.22 15.13
C LEU A 36 -0.35 11.02 13.74
N SER A 37 0.96 10.69 13.69
CA SER A 37 1.77 10.71 12.48
C SER A 37 1.78 9.41 11.67
N ALA A 38 1.06 8.36 12.12
CA ALA A 38 1.06 7.05 11.45
C ALA A 38 -0.27 6.70 10.76
N ASN A 39 -1.26 7.60 10.86
CA ASN A 39 -2.59 7.41 10.27
C ASN A 39 -3.28 6.10 10.71
N GLU A 40 -3.05 5.72 11.98
CA GLU A 40 -3.73 4.58 12.59
C GLU A 40 -5.22 4.90 12.82
N ASN A 41 -6.08 3.87 12.85
CA ASN A 41 -7.50 4.09 13.12
C ASN A 41 -7.69 4.51 14.60
N PRO A 42 -8.21 5.71 14.89
CA PRO A 42 -8.39 6.18 16.27
C PRO A 42 -9.43 5.39 17.07
N LEU A 43 -10.31 4.62 16.42
CA LEU A 43 -11.23 3.69 17.07
C LEU A 43 -10.56 2.35 17.45
N GLY A 44 -9.29 2.18 17.08
CA GLY A 44 -8.54 0.95 17.32
C GLY A 44 -8.94 -0.18 16.39
N THR A 45 -9.07 -1.39 16.90
CA THR A 45 -9.41 -2.62 16.16
C THR A 45 -10.83 -3.09 16.50
N GLY A 46 -11.62 -3.45 15.49
CA GLY A 46 -12.97 -3.98 15.66
C GLY A 46 -13.03 -5.23 16.55
N ALA A 47 -14.15 -5.40 17.27
CA ALA A 47 -14.31 -6.50 18.23
C ALA A 47 -14.23 -7.87 17.54
N LYS A 48 -14.80 -8.02 16.34
CA LYS A 48 -14.76 -9.28 15.58
C LYS A 48 -13.32 -9.66 15.19
N ALA A 49 -12.54 -8.70 14.70
CA ALA A 49 -11.13 -8.93 14.36
C ALA A 49 -10.29 -9.31 15.58
N ARG A 50 -10.49 -8.64 16.73
CA ARG A 50 -9.79 -8.97 17.97
C ARG A 50 -10.15 -10.37 18.47
N ALA A 51 -11.42 -10.77 18.40
CA ALA A 51 -11.86 -12.10 18.79
C ALA A 51 -11.24 -13.18 17.91
N ALA A 52 -11.29 -13.02 16.58
CA ALA A 52 -10.70 -13.97 15.63
C ALA A 52 -9.17 -14.08 15.80
N PHE A 53 -8.48 -12.96 16.03
CA PHE A 53 -7.06 -12.96 16.36
C PHE A 53 -6.75 -13.78 17.60
N ALA A 54 -7.48 -13.54 18.71
CA ALA A 54 -7.29 -14.23 19.97
C ALA A 54 -7.57 -15.73 19.83
N GLU A 55 -8.65 -16.11 19.16
CA GLU A 55 -9.01 -17.50 18.89
C GLU A 55 -7.93 -18.23 18.10
N ALA A 56 -7.41 -17.62 17.03
CA ALA A 56 -6.34 -18.20 16.22
C ALA A 56 -5.06 -18.48 17.01
N GLN A 57 -4.84 -17.80 18.13
CA GLN A 57 -3.71 -17.99 19.03
C GLN A 57 -3.91 -19.11 20.05
N THR A 58 -5.14 -19.59 20.24
CA THR A 58 -5.46 -20.63 21.24
C THR A 58 -5.21 -22.06 20.75
N ALA A 59 -5.07 -22.27 19.45
CA ALA A 59 -4.78 -23.58 18.89
C ALA A 59 -3.45 -24.12 19.44
N ALA A 60 -3.40 -25.40 19.79
CA ALA A 60 -2.21 -26.01 20.39
C ALA A 60 -0.94 -25.89 19.53
N ASP A 61 -1.10 -25.78 18.20
CA ASP A 61 -0.02 -25.63 17.23
C ASP A 61 0.11 -24.20 16.67
N ALA A 62 -0.58 -23.21 17.27
CA ALA A 62 -0.66 -21.84 16.74
C ALA A 62 0.69 -21.18 16.50
N LEU A 63 1.69 -21.47 17.34
CA LEU A 63 3.04 -20.93 17.26
C LEU A 63 4.05 -21.85 16.59
N SER A 64 3.76 -23.14 16.45
CA SER A 64 4.71 -24.15 15.97
C SER A 64 4.55 -24.51 14.49
N ARG A 65 3.44 -24.10 13.86
CA ARG A 65 3.14 -24.39 12.46
C ARG A 65 3.17 -23.11 11.62
N TYR A 66 3.74 -23.21 10.43
CA TYR A 66 3.64 -22.16 9.46
C TYR A 66 2.18 -21.85 9.08
N PRO A 67 1.87 -20.57 8.75
CA PRO A 67 0.56 -20.21 8.22
C PRO A 67 0.34 -20.78 6.81
N ASP A 68 -0.88 -20.66 6.29
CA ASP A 68 -1.15 -20.92 4.87
C ASP A 68 -0.32 -19.96 4.00
N PRO A 69 0.63 -20.45 3.18
CA PRO A 69 1.49 -19.61 2.35
C PRO A 69 0.73 -18.89 1.24
N GLY A 70 -0.43 -19.42 0.85
CA GLY A 70 -1.30 -18.86 -0.17
C GLY A 70 -2.31 -17.87 0.35
N SER A 71 -2.52 -17.79 1.68
CA SER A 71 -3.61 -17.02 2.31
C SER A 71 -4.96 -17.30 1.63
N ASN A 72 -5.25 -18.57 1.32
CA ASN A 72 -6.34 -18.97 0.44
C ASN A 72 -7.72 -18.55 0.97
N GLU A 73 -7.97 -18.72 2.26
CA GLU A 73 -9.23 -18.32 2.90
C GLU A 73 -9.40 -16.80 2.87
N LEU A 74 -8.34 -16.05 3.21
CA LEU A 74 -8.36 -14.59 3.14
C LEU A 74 -8.61 -14.10 1.72
N ARG A 75 -7.93 -14.66 0.71
CA ARG A 75 -8.14 -14.32 -0.70
C ARG A 75 -9.57 -14.61 -1.15
N THR A 76 -10.13 -15.75 -0.74
CA THR A 76 -11.52 -16.10 -1.06
C THR A 76 -12.50 -15.12 -0.42
N THR A 77 -12.26 -14.72 0.84
CA THR A 77 -13.10 -13.74 1.54
C THR A 77 -13.03 -12.36 0.89
N ILE A 78 -11.83 -11.89 0.53
CA ILE A 78 -11.65 -10.64 -0.22
C ILE A 78 -12.37 -10.72 -1.57
N ALA A 79 -12.20 -11.82 -2.30
CA ALA A 79 -12.83 -12.04 -3.59
C ALA A 79 -14.36 -11.97 -3.50
N ALA A 80 -14.95 -12.62 -2.50
CA ALA A 80 -16.39 -12.58 -2.26
C ALA A 80 -16.89 -11.16 -1.96
N LYS A 81 -16.12 -10.37 -1.17
CA LYS A 81 -16.48 -9.00 -0.78
C LYS A 81 -16.52 -8.05 -1.98
N PHE A 82 -15.56 -8.16 -2.90
CA PHE A 82 -15.37 -7.20 -4.00
C PHE A 82 -15.76 -7.75 -5.39
N GLY A 83 -16.31 -8.97 -5.48
CA GLY A 83 -16.65 -9.58 -6.76
C GLY A 83 -15.41 -9.82 -7.64
N LEU A 84 -14.35 -10.43 -7.06
CA LEU A 84 -13.06 -10.64 -7.71
C LEU A 84 -12.77 -12.14 -7.91
N ASP A 85 -11.80 -12.43 -8.76
CA ASP A 85 -11.20 -13.75 -8.88
C ASP A 85 -10.14 -13.95 -7.78
N PRO A 86 -10.30 -14.91 -6.84
CA PRO A 86 -9.31 -15.13 -5.79
C PRO A 86 -7.93 -15.57 -6.33
N ALA A 87 -7.85 -16.14 -7.54
CA ALA A 87 -6.58 -16.48 -8.18
C ALA A 87 -5.78 -15.25 -8.61
N ARG A 88 -6.44 -14.10 -8.73
CA ARG A 88 -5.84 -12.82 -9.09
C ARG A 88 -5.55 -11.91 -7.89
N ILE A 89 -5.63 -12.44 -6.66
CA ILE A 89 -5.31 -11.73 -5.43
C ILE A 89 -3.98 -12.22 -4.87
N ILE A 90 -3.15 -11.30 -4.38
CA ILE A 90 -1.93 -11.57 -3.62
C ILE A 90 -2.03 -10.89 -2.25
N CYS A 91 -1.65 -11.61 -1.18
CA CYS A 91 -1.55 -11.04 0.16
C CYS A 91 -0.09 -10.75 0.50
N GLY A 92 0.15 -9.64 1.19
CA GLY A 92 1.46 -9.16 1.57
C GLY A 92 1.55 -8.71 3.03
N ASN A 93 2.77 -8.52 3.51
CA ASN A 93 3.07 -7.97 4.82
C ASN A 93 2.85 -6.43 4.81
N GLY A 94 1.57 -6.04 4.80
CA GLY A 94 1.10 -4.71 4.44
C GLY A 94 1.10 -4.49 2.93
N SER A 95 0.50 -3.38 2.47
CA SER A 95 0.65 -2.94 1.08
C SER A 95 2.09 -2.59 0.74
N ASP A 96 2.89 -2.19 1.73
CA ASP A 96 4.32 -1.88 1.56
C ASP A 96 5.10 -3.00 0.88
N GLU A 97 4.92 -4.27 1.32
CA GLU A 97 5.56 -5.40 0.65
C GLU A 97 5.15 -5.49 -0.81
N LEU A 98 3.88 -5.27 -1.11
CA LEU A 98 3.34 -5.36 -2.47
C LEU A 98 3.92 -4.27 -3.38
N LEU A 99 4.10 -3.05 -2.87
CA LEU A 99 4.78 -1.97 -3.58
C LEU A 99 6.23 -2.33 -3.88
N HIS A 100 6.96 -2.87 -2.90
CA HIS A 100 8.32 -3.35 -3.11
C HIS A 100 8.40 -4.53 -4.09
N LEU A 101 7.43 -5.44 -4.06
CA LEU A 101 7.36 -6.54 -5.03
C LEU A 101 7.11 -6.01 -6.44
N ALA A 102 6.23 -5.02 -6.62
CA ALA A 102 5.98 -4.39 -7.91
C ALA A 102 7.28 -3.78 -8.49
N ALA A 103 8.00 -2.97 -7.69
CA ALA A 103 9.30 -2.44 -8.10
C ALA A 103 10.30 -3.54 -8.45
N GLY A 104 10.45 -4.54 -7.58
CA GLY A 104 11.44 -5.61 -7.76
C GLY A 104 11.14 -6.59 -8.90
N THR A 105 9.88 -6.65 -9.34
CA THR A 105 9.47 -7.52 -10.44
C THR A 105 9.62 -6.84 -11.80
N TYR A 106 9.39 -5.53 -11.88
CA TYR A 106 9.24 -4.82 -13.15
C TYR A 106 10.29 -3.76 -13.42
N ALA A 107 11.13 -3.40 -12.42
CA ALA A 107 12.17 -2.39 -12.59
C ALA A 107 13.50 -2.83 -11.98
N GLY A 108 14.58 -2.24 -12.48
CA GLY A 108 15.95 -2.49 -12.04
C GLY A 108 16.88 -1.35 -12.41
N ALA A 109 18.21 -1.65 -12.39
CA ALA A 109 19.22 -0.65 -12.75
C ALA A 109 19.07 -0.21 -14.21
N GLY A 110 18.94 1.09 -14.42
CA GLY A 110 18.72 1.71 -15.73
C GLY A 110 17.26 2.03 -16.04
N ASP A 111 16.32 1.47 -15.29
CA ASP A 111 14.90 1.78 -15.39
C ASP A 111 14.50 2.96 -14.50
N GLU A 112 13.31 3.48 -14.72
CA GLU A 112 12.70 4.56 -13.96
C GLU A 112 11.40 4.11 -13.30
N ILE A 113 11.17 4.60 -12.06
CA ILE A 113 9.91 4.48 -11.34
C ILE A 113 9.37 5.88 -11.09
N LEU A 114 8.19 6.16 -11.62
CA LEU A 114 7.55 7.47 -11.64
C LEU A 114 6.46 7.57 -10.56
N TYR A 115 6.38 8.71 -9.89
CA TYR A 115 5.34 9.06 -8.92
C TYR A 115 5.23 10.58 -8.77
N VAL A 116 4.16 11.07 -8.12
CA VAL A 116 3.99 12.51 -7.87
C VAL A 116 4.86 12.97 -6.70
N ARG A 117 5.37 14.21 -6.74
CA ARG A 117 6.32 14.81 -5.77
C ARG A 117 5.94 14.58 -4.30
N TYR A 118 4.71 14.84 -3.92
CA TYR A 118 4.23 14.58 -2.56
C TYR A 118 3.54 13.22 -2.46
N GLY A 119 4.13 12.20 -3.11
CA GLY A 119 3.69 10.81 -2.98
C GLY A 119 4.18 10.15 -1.70
N PHE A 120 3.73 8.91 -1.48
CA PHE A 120 4.15 8.14 -0.31
C PHE A 120 5.65 7.79 -0.38
N ALA A 121 6.39 8.11 0.67
CA ALA A 121 7.86 7.98 0.72
C ALA A 121 8.39 6.57 0.35
N VAL A 122 7.56 5.53 0.48
CA VAL A 122 7.93 4.16 0.11
C VAL A 122 8.21 4.03 -1.39
N TYR A 123 7.64 4.87 -2.26
CA TYR A 123 7.87 4.77 -3.71
C TYR A 123 9.33 5.05 -4.08
N GLU A 124 9.91 6.11 -3.53
CA GLU A 124 11.34 6.41 -3.70
C GLU A 124 12.22 5.28 -3.15
N ILE A 125 11.90 4.79 -1.94
CA ILE A 125 12.64 3.71 -1.31
C ILE A 125 12.57 2.43 -2.16
N ALA A 126 11.40 2.09 -2.68
CA ALA A 126 11.19 0.92 -3.53
C ALA A 126 12.00 1.02 -4.84
N ALA A 127 12.02 2.20 -5.47
CA ALA A 127 12.82 2.47 -6.67
C ALA A 127 14.31 2.30 -6.39
N ARG A 128 14.83 3.00 -5.40
CA ARG A 128 16.25 2.94 -5.03
C ARG A 128 16.68 1.53 -4.60
N ARG A 129 15.83 0.80 -3.88
CA ARG A 129 16.13 -0.56 -3.42
C ARG A 129 16.50 -1.51 -4.56
N VAL A 130 15.90 -1.35 -5.72
CA VAL A 130 16.14 -2.20 -6.90
C VAL A 130 17.18 -1.60 -7.87
N GLY A 131 17.68 -0.40 -7.57
CA GLY A 131 18.63 0.32 -8.42
C GLY A 131 17.99 1.11 -9.55
N ALA A 132 16.65 1.20 -9.57
CA ALA A 132 15.94 2.06 -10.49
C ALA A 132 16.05 3.54 -10.09
N THR A 133 15.91 4.45 -11.04
CA THR A 133 15.89 5.89 -10.81
C THR A 133 14.48 6.31 -10.36
N PRO A 134 14.33 6.90 -9.16
CA PRO A 134 13.06 7.52 -8.80
C PRO A 134 12.87 8.80 -9.61
N VAL A 135 11.69 8.97 -10.22
CA VAL A 135 11.31 10.15 -10.98
C VAL A 135 10.08 10.77 -10.33
N GLU A 136 10.20 12.02 -9.93
CA GLU A 136 9.11 12.79 -9.33
C GLU A 136 8.47 13.70 -10.38
N ALA A 137 7.18 13.54 -10.63
CA ALA A 137 6.41 14.49 -11.40
C ALA A 137 5.94 15.65 -10.50
N ASP A 138 5.82 16.83 -11.07
CA ASP A 138 5.28 17.99 -10.35
C ASP A 138 3.81 17.73 -9.97
N ASP A 139 3.42 18.32 -8.85
CA ASP A 139 2.03 18.36 -8.38
C ASP A 139 1.36 19.67 -8.82
N ARG A 140 0.03 19.73 -8.65
CA ARG A 140 -0.74 20.96 -8.76
C ARG A 140 -1.49 21.18 -7.46
N ASP A 141 -1.09 22.21 -6.70
CA ASP A 141 -1.70 22.55 -5.41
C ASP A 141 -1.81 21.33 -4.45
N TYR A 142 -0.70 20.57 -4.33
CA TYR A 142 -0.59 19.33 -3.57
C TYR A 142 -1.45 18.16 -4.09
N ALA A 143 -2.14 18.32 -5.20
CA ALA A 143 -2.88 17.25 -5.87
C ALA A 143 -2.05 16.61 -6.99
N THR A 144 -2.40 15.38 -7.34
CA THR A 144 -1.81 14.71 -8.51
C THR A 144 -2.10 15.51 -9.79
N ASP A 145 -1.05 15.91 -10.51
CA ASP A 145 -1.17 16.44 -11.86
C ASP A 145 -0.93 15.34 -12.89
N VAL A 146 -2.01 14.92 -13.55
CA VAL A 146 -1.95 13.86 -14.57
C VAL A 146 -1.13 14.30 -15.78
N ASP A 147 -1.16 15.57 -16.17
CA ASP A 147 -0.38 16.06 -17.30
C ASP A 147 1.10 16.04 -16.99
N ALA A 148 1.48 16.44 -15.76
CA ALA A 148 2.87 16.37 -15.31
C ALA A 148 3.37 14.91 -15.23
N LEU A 149 2.55 13.99 -14.71
CA LEU A 149 2.88 12.57 -14.71
C LEU A 149 3.10 12.03 -16.12
N LEU A 150 2.19 12.31 -17.06
CA LEU A 150 2.31 11.85 -18.43
C LEU A 150 3.52 12.47 -19.16
N ALA A 151 3.82 13.74 -18.88
CA ALA A 151 4.99 14.42 -19.44
C ALA A 151 6.33 13.87 -18.90
N ALA A 152 6.34 13.29 -17.70
CA ALA A 152 7.53 12.69 -17.09
C ALA A 152 7.78 11.23 -17.52
N VAL A 153 6.86 10.60 -18.27
CA VAL A 153 7.06 9.25 -18.81
C VAL A 153 8.14 9.24 -19.86
N THR A 154 9.09 8.32 -19.75
CA THR A 154 10.16 8.11 -20.72
C THR A 154 10.16 6.67 -21.24
N ASP A 155 11.06 6.34 -22.16
CA ASP A 155 11.31 4.97 -22.64
C ASP A 155 11.91 4.04 -21.57
N LYS A 156 12.37 4.61 -20.43
CA LYS A 156 12.91 3.88 -19.27
C LYS A 156 11.87 3.66 -18.16
N THR A 157 10.73 4.33 -18.21
CA THR A 157 9.67 4.17 -17.21
C THR A 157 9.14 2.74 -17.25
N ARG A 158 9.13 2.05 -16.11
CA ARG A 158 8.61 0.68 -15.97
C ARG A 158 7.48 0.56 -14.98
N VAL A 159 7.46 1.41 -13.97
CA VAL A 159 6.41 1.42 -12.95
C VAL A 159 5.97 2.86 -12.72
N VAL A 160 4.67 3.07 -12.64
CA VAL A 160 4.07 4.33 -12.20
C VAL A 160 3.25 4.07 -10.96
N TYR A 161 3.56 4.77 -9.85
CA TYR A 161 2.77 4.73 -8.63
C TYR A 161 1.82 5.91 -8.54
N LEU A 162 0.57 5.62 -8.22
CA LEU A 162 -0.44 6.60 -7.88
C LEU A 162 -1.07 6.22 -6.54
N ALA A 163 -0.82 7.00 -5.47
CA ALA A 163 -1.60 6.91 -4.24
C ALA A 163 -2.95 7.60 -4.42
N ASN A 164 -4.05 6.89 -4.21
CA ASN A 164 -5.37 7.51 -4.39
C ASN A 164 -6.41 6.90 -3.42
N PRO A 165 -6.84 7.64 -2.39
CA PRO A 165 -6.42 9.00 -1.98
C PRO A 165 -4.93 9.11 -1.66
N ASN A 166 -4.34 10.28 -1.95
CA ASN A 166 -2.91 10.48 -1.77
C ASN A 166 -2.51 10.63 -0.29
N ASN A 167 -1.36 10.11 0.04
CA ASN A 167 -0.67 10.30 1.32
C ASN A 167 0.66 11.02 1.06
N PRO A 168 0.94 12.22 1.65
CA PRO A 168 0.27 12.77 2.83
C PRO A 168 -0.82 13.82 2.57
N THR A 169 -1.08 14.21 1.34
CA THR A 169 -1.86 15.42 1.03
C THR A 169 -3.38 15.23 1.24
N GLY A 170 -3.87 13.99 1.22
CA GLY A 170 -5.29 13.68 1.33
C GLY A 170 -6.11 14.03 0.09
N THR A 171 -5.46 14.43 -0.99
CA THR A 171 -6.12 14.76 -2.26
C THR A 171 -6.55 13.49 -3.00
N LEU A 172 -7.56 13.61 -3.85
CA LEU A 172 -8.16 12.52 -4.60
C LEU A 172 -8.18 12.87 -6.10
N ALA A 173 -7.54 12.05 -6.92
CA ALA A 173 -7.73 12.08 -8.36
C ALA A 173 -9.08 11.41 -8.70
N SER A 174 -9.86 12.05 -9.55
CA SER A 174 -11.15 11.55 -9.99
C SER A 174 -11.01 10.30 -10.86
N ARG A 175 -12.12 9.57 -11.03
CA ARG A 175 -12.18 8.40 -11.94
C ARG A 175 -11.72 8.75 -13.36
N ASP A 176 -12.11 9.92 -13.87
CA ASP A 176 -11.73 10.34 -15.22
C ASP A 176 -10.23 10.66 -15.31
N GLU A 177 -9.65 11.26 -14.27
CA GLU A 177 -8.20 11.52 -14.20
C GLU A 177 -7.40 10.23 -14.11
N VAL A 178 -7.83 9.26 -13.31
CA VAL A 178 -7.19 7.92 -13.22
C VAL A 178 -7.30 7.20 -14.57
N ALA A 179 -8.46 7.23 -15.22
CA ALA A 179 -8.65 6.63 -16.55
C ALA A 179 -7.80 7.33 -17.62
N ARG A 180 -7.69 8.67 -17.58
CA ARG A 180 -6.86 9.46 -18.49
C ARG A 180 -5.37 9.16 -18.30
N LEU A 181 -4.92 9.08 -17.04
CA LEU A 181 -3.55 8.67 -16.73
C LEU A 181 -3.25 7.30 -17.34
N TYR A 182 -4.09 6.30 -17.04
CA TYR A 182 -3.92 4.96 -17.61
C TYR A 182 -3.89 4.94 -19.15
N ALA A 183 -4.78 5.69 -19.78
CA ALA A 183 -4.87 5.74 -21.23
C ALA A 183 -3.61 6.32 -21.91
N GLY A 184 -2.91 7.23 -21.21
CA GLY A 184 -1.68 7.86 -21.70
C GLY A 184 -0.41 7.06 -21.39
N LEU A 185 -0.47 6.02 -20.52
CA LEU A 185 0.70 5.21 -20.19
C LEU A 185 1.01 4.17 -21.27
N PRO A 186 2.31 3.89 -21.56
CA PRO A 186 2.73 2.77 -22.38
C PRO A 186 2.23 1.43 -21.81
N LYS A 187 1.95 0.46 -22.70
CA LYS A 187 1.37 -0.83 -22.30
C LYS A 187 2.35 -1.77 -21.60
N ASP A 188 3.64 -1.51 -21.69
CA ASP A 188 4.73 -2.21 -21.00
C ASP A 188 5.09 -1.56 -19.64
N VAL A 189 4.39 -0.52 -19.23
CA VAL A 189 4.51 0.10 -17.90
C VAL A 189 3.48 -0.49 -16.96
N LEU A 190 3.92 -0.94 -15.76
CA LEU A 190 3.01 -1.35 -14.70
C LEU A 190 2.44 -0.11 -14.01
N PHE A 191 1.12 0.04 -14.06
CA PHE A 191 0.42 1.10 -13.33
C PHE A 191 -0.06 0.56 -11.98
N VAL A 192 0.52 1.05 -10.89
CA VAL A 192 0.19 0.67 -9.52
C VAL A 192 -0.66 1.75 -8.88
N ILE A 193 -1.90 1.41 -8.53
CA ILE A 193 -2.81 2.32 -7.82
C ILE A 193 -2.86 1.88 -6.35
N ASP A 194 -2.24 2.68 -5.48
CA ASP A 194 -2.20 2.43 -4.05
C ASP A 194 -3.45 3.01 -3.39
N GLN A 195 -4.40 2.13 -3.13
CA GLN A 195 -5.71 2.43 -2.57
C GLN A 195 -5.76 2.20 -1.05
N ALA A 196 -4.68 2.55 -0.32
CA ALA A 196 -4.60 2.33 1.13
C ALA A 196 -5.73 3.01 1.94
N TYR A 197 -6.39 4.01 1.38
CA TYR A 197 -7.45 4.78 2.03
C TYR A 197 -8.81 4.70 1.31
N SER A 198 -8.96 3.84 0.30
CA SER A 198 -10.16 3.77 -0.53
C SER A 198 -11.44 3.43 0.25
N GLU A 199 -11.34 2.65 1.33
CA GLU A 199 -12.50 2.32 2.16
C GLU A 199 -13.08 3.53 2.93
N TYR A 200 -12.37 4.67 3.00
CA TYR A 200 -12.90 5.92 3.55
C TYR A 200 -13.74 6.72 2.54
N LEU A 201 -13.64 6.40 1.26
CA LEU A 201 -14.38 7.05 0.19
C LEU A 201 -15.85 6.61 0.18
N SER A 202 -16.73 7.47 -0.29
CA SER A 202 -18.10 7.10 -0.69
C SER A 202 -18.08 6.43 -2.08
N ASP A 203 -19.18 5.77 -2.43
CA ASP A 203 -19.31 5.14 -3.75
C ASP A 203 -19.19 6.16 -4.90
N ALA A 204 -19.59 7.42 -4.66
CA ALA A 204 -19.47 8.49 -5.64
C ALA A 204 -18.03 8.99 -5.85
N GLU A 205 -17.15 8.74 -4.88
CA GLU A 205 -15.74 9.09 -4.91
C GLU A 205 -14.85 7.93 -5.38
N ASP A 206 -15.44 6.80 -5.80
CA ASP A 206 -14.67 5.66 -6.32
C ASP A 206 -13.85 6.06 -7.56
N ASP A 207 -12.54 5.82 -7.48
CA ASP A 207 -11.56 6.21 -8.49
C ASP A 207 -11.50 5.30 -9.72
N GLY A 208 -12.28 4.22 -9.74
CA GLY A 208 -12.30 3.25 -10.83
C GLY A 208 -11.08 2.34 -10.93
N GLY A 209 -10.11 2.46 -10.02
CA GLY A 209 -8.86 1.69 -10.09
C GLY A 209 -9.08 0.18 -10.03
N LEU A 210 -10.02 -0.28 -9.20
CA LEU A 210 -10.36 -1.70 -9.12
C LEU A 210 -10.97 -2.23 -10.42
N GLU A 211 -11.82 -1.45 -11.08
CA GLU A 211 -12.41 -1.81 -12.39
C GLU A 211 -11.35 -1.85 -13.50
N LEU A 212 -10.39 -0.91 -13.47
CA LEU A 212 -9.23 -0.98 -14.37
C LEU A 212 -8.44 -2.26 -14.15
N ALA A 213 -8.13 -2.64 -12.91
CA ALA A 213 -7.40 -3.86 -12.61
C ALA A 213 -8.15 -5.13 -12.99
N LYS A 214 -9.49 -5.12 -13.03
CA LYS A 214 -10.28 -6.25 -13.52
C LYS A 214 -10.09 -6.48 -15.03
N THR A 215 -9.92 -5.41 -15.79
CA THR A 215 -10.01 -5.42 -17.25
C THR A 215 -8.67 -5.20 -17.96
N GLN A 216 -7.71 -4.55 -17.30
CA GLN A 216 -6.44 -4.18 -17.92
C GLN A 216 -5.29 -5.08 -17.46
N PRO A 217 -4.37 -5.47 -18.37
CA PRO A 217 -3.32 -6.45 -18.08
C PRO A 217 -2.17 -5.89 -17.22
N ASN A 218 -1.95 -4.58 -17.23
CA ASN A 218 -0.82 -3.90 -16.59
C ASN A 218 -1.24 -2.94 -15.47
N VAL A 219 -2.41 -3.19 -14.85
CA VAL A 219 -2.87 -2.44 -13.68
C VAL A 219 -2.81 -3.33 -12.44
N PHE A 220 -2.19 -2.82 -11.39
CA PHE A 220 -2.10 -3.47 -10.09
C PHE A 220 -2.64 -2.53 -9.02
N ILE A 221 -3.69 -2.90 -8.32
CA ILE A 221 -4.15 -2.16 -7.14
C ILE A 221 -3.57 -2.78 -5.86
N THR A 222 -3.29 -1.94 -4.88
CA THR A 222 -2.92 -2.37 -3.53
C THR A 222 -3.87 -1.77 -2.49
N ARG A 223 -4.21 -2.57 -1.47
CA ARG A 223 -5.02 -2.15 -0.31
C ARG A 223 -4.41 -2.69 0.97
N THR A 224 -4.80 -2.11 2.10
CA THR A 224 -4.24 -2.47 3.41
C THR A 224 -5.30 -2.64 4.47
N PHE A 225 -5.08 -3.55 5.41
CA PHE A 225 -5.87 -3.64 6.63
C PHE A 225 -5.38 -2.70 7.75
N SER A 226 -4.29 -1.98 7.52
CA SER A 226 -3.66 -1.11 8.52
C SER A 226 -4.47 0.15 8.86
N LYS A 227 -5.37 0.60 7.96
CA LYS A 227 -6.09 1.87 8.08
C LYS A 227 -7.49 1.65 8.62
N ILE A 228 -8.53 1.66 7.79
CA ILE A 228 -9.92 1.59 8.26
C ILE A 228 -10.23 0.34 9.10
N HIS A 229 -9.58 -0.79 8.80
CA HIS A 229 -9.80 -2.04 9.53
C HIS A 229 -9.07 -2.11 10.89
N GLY A 230 -8.19 -1.13 11.21
CA GLY A 230 -7.52 -1.04 12.51
C GLY A 230 -6.50 -2.16 12.78
N LEU A 231 -5.90 -2.77 11.76
CA LEU A 231 -4.94 -3.88 11.89
C LEU A 231 -3.50 -3.46 11.54
N ALA A 232 -3.11 -2.23 11.88
CA ALA A 232 -1.78 -1.70 11.54
C ALA A 232 -0.62 -2.56 12.08
N ALA A 233 -0.77 -3.13 13.28
CA ALA A 233 0.25 -3.97 13.91
C ALA A 233 0.41 -5.35 13.24
N GLU A 234 -0.64 -5.87 12.60
CA GLU A 234 -0.65 -7.20 11.98
C GLU A 234 0.03 -7.22 10.62
N ARG A 235 0.33 -6.06 10.06
CA ARG A 235 1.05 -5.95 8.79
C ARG A 235 0.40 -6.76 7.67
N ILE A 236 -0.87 -6.50 7.34
CA ILE A 236 -1.58 -7.21 6.28
C ILE A 236 -2.06 -6.23 5.23
N GLY A 237 -1.78 -6.57 3.98
CA GLY A 237 -2.31 -5.92 2.79
C GLY A 237 -2.63 -6.93 1.72
N TRP A 238 -3.29 -6.49 0.69
CA TRP A 238 -3.61 -7.29 -0.48
C TRP A 238 -3.55 -6.45 -1.75
N GLY A 239 -3.35 -7.13 -2.87
CA GLY A 239 -3.40 -6.51 -4.18
C GLY A 239 -4.12 -7.38 -5.19
N TYR A 240 -4.57 -6.77 -6.28
CA TYR A 240 -5.28 -7.41 -7.36
C TYR A 240 -4.77 -6.92 -8.72
N ALA A 241 -4.51 -7.86 -9.63
CA ALA A 241 -4.05 -7.59 -10.99
C ALA A 241 -4.43 -8.71 -11.95
N ALA A 242 -3.99 -8.63 -13.19
CA ALA A 242 -4.02 -9.75 -14.14
C ALA A 242 -3.22 -10.95 -13.60
N ALA A 243 -3.63 -12.16 -14.00
CA ALA A 243 -3.03 -13.42 -13.52
C ALA A 243 -1.51 -13.49 -13.74
N ASP A 244 -1.01 -12.98 -14.87
CA ASP A 244 0.42 -12.98 -15.18
C ASP A 244 1.20 -12.05 -14.25
N VAL A 245 0.64 -10.88 -13.89
CA VAL A 245 1.23 -9.97 -12.90
C VAL A 245 1.31 -10.65 -11.53
N ILE A 246 0.20 -11.24 -11.07
CA ILE A 246 0.16 -11.96 -9.80
C ILE A 246 1.15 -13.13 -9.77
N SER A 247 1.24 -13.90 -10.87
CA SER A 247 2.22 -14.99 -11.01
C SER A 247 3.65 -14.48 -10.91
N ALA A 248 3.97 -13.36 -11.55
CA ALA A 248 5.30 -12.75 -11.50
C ALA A 248 5.66 -12.29 -10.08
N LEU A 249 4.74 -11.59 -9.39
CA LEU A 249 4.93 -11.15 -8.00
C LEU A 249 5.15 -12.33 -7.05
N HIS A 250 4.44 -13.44 -7.22
CA HIS A 250 4.62 -14.64 -6.40
C HIS A 250 6.02 -15.28 -6.51
N ARG A 251 6.77 -15.05 -7.60
CA ARG A 251 8.13 -15.60 -7.78
C ARG A 251 9.15 -15.00 -6.82
N ILE A 252 8.92 -13.75 -6.38
CA ILE A 252 9.85 -13.03 -5.51
C ILE A 252 9.27 -12.73 -4.11
N ARG A 253 7.97 -13.02 -3.90
CA ARG A 253 7.33 -12.92 -2.60
C ARG A 253 7.92 -13.95 -1.63
N LEU A 254 8.23 -13.52 -0.39
CA LEU A 254 8.65 -14.45 0.65
C LEU A 254 7.52 -15.42 1.01
N PRO A 255 7.80 -16.72 1.18
CA PRO A 255 6.80 -17.67 1.64
C PRO A 255 6.40 -17.35 3.10
N PHE A 256 5.14 -17.69 3.46
CA PHE A 256 4.63 -17.56 4.83
C PHE A 256 4.68 -16.12 5.39
N ASN A 257 4.60 -15.12 4.52
CA ASN A 257 4.79 -13.71 4.86
C ASN A 257 3.65 -13.10 5.71
N VAL A 258 2.45 -13.68 5.72
CA VAL A 258 1.30 -13.23 6.52
C VAL A 258 1.00 -14.26 7.62
N THR A 259 0.96 -13.80 8.88
CA THR A 259 0.77 -14.67 10.04
C THR A 259 -0.62 -15.32 10.08
N ARG A 260 -0.76 -16.49 10.73
CA ARG A 260 -2.06 -17.18 10.91
C ARG A 260 -3.07 -16.27 11.62
N ALA A 261 -2.67 -15.68 12.73
CA ALA A 261 -3.55 -14.81 13.52
C ALA A 261 -3.93 -13.53 12.75
N GLY A 262 -2.99 -12.97 12.00
CA GLY A 262 -3.26 -11.86 11.12
C GLY A 262 -4.26 -12.19 10.00
N GLN A 263 -4.13 -13.36 9.36
CA GLN A 263 -5.10 -13.81 8.35
C GLN A 263 -6.50 -13.94 8.94
N ALA A 264 -6.63 -14.58 10.13
CA ALA A 264 -7.92 -14.71 10.83
C ALA A 264 -8.53 -13.35 11.19
N ALA A 265 -7.72 -12.42 11.71
CA ALA A 265 -8.17 -11.06 12.02
C ALA A 265 -8.65 -10.32 10.77
N ALA A 266 -7.92 -10.44 9.66
CA ALA A 266 -8.26 -9.77 8.39
C ALA A 266 -9.56 -10.33 7.78
N ILE A 267 -9.77 -11.66 7.85
CA ILE A 267 -11.01 -12.32 7.42
C ILE A 267 -12.21 -11.77 8.21
N ALA A 268 -12.08 -11.64 9.52
CA ALA A 268 -13.14 -11.09 10.35
C ALA A 268 -13.36 -9.59 10.12
N ALA A 269 -12.26 -8.84 9.92
CA ALA A 269 -12.30 -7.38 9.74
C ALA A 269 -12.97 -6.97 8.43
N ILE A 270 -12.74 -7.69 7.33
CA ILE A 270 -13.28 -7.32 6.01
C ILE A 270 -14.80 -7.48 5.93
N GLY A 271 -15.36 -8.35 6.78
CA GLY A 271 -16.80 -8.55 6.94
C GLY A 271 -17.45 -7.70 8.03
N ASP A 272 -16.68 -6.85 8.74
CA ASP A 272 -17.21 -6.02 9.83
C ASP A 272 -17.70 -4.64 9.34
N GLU A 273 -18.83 -4.66 8.61
CA GLU A 273 -19.44 -3.45 8.03
C GLU A 273 -19.77 -2.38 9.08
N GLU A 274 -20.17 -2.79 10.28
CA GLU A 274 -20.50 -1.88 11.37
C GLU A 274 -19.28 -1.08 11.80
N PHE A 275 -18.14 -1.74 12.00
CA PHE A 275 -16.89 -1.09 12.36
C PHE A 275 -16.38 -0.16 11.24
N VAL A 276 -16.45 -0.61 9.99
CA VAL A 276 -16.07 0.20 8.81
C VAL A 276 -16.94 1.46 8.71
N THR A 277 -18.26 1.31 8.87
CA THR A 277 -19.20 2.44 8.85
C THR A 277 -18.94 3.43 9.98
N ALA A 278 -18.71 2.93 11.20
CA ALA A 278 -18.37 3.77 12.35
C ALA A 278 -17.05 4.54 12.13
N SER A 279 -16.02 3.85 11.59
CA SER A 279 -14.73 4.45 11.28
C SER A 279 -14.83 5.53 10.20
N ARG A 280 -15.62 5.29 9.15
CA ARG A 280 -15.91 6.26 8.09
C ARG A 280 -16.61 7.50 8.61
N ALA A 281 -17.67 7.32 9.42
CA ALA A 281 -18.40 8.41 10.05
C ALA A 281 -17.52 9.23 11.01
N HIS A 282 -16.69 8.56 11.82
CA HIS A 282 -15.74 9.22 12.71
C HIS A 282 -14.74 10.09 11.91
N ASN A 283 -14.14 9.53 10.87
CA ASN A 283 -13.21 10.26 10.01
C ASN A 283 -13.86 11.47 9.34
N ALA A 284 -15.04 11.32 8.76
CA ALA A 284 -15.77 12.41 8.10
C ALA A 284 -16.04 13.57 9.05
N LYS A 285 -16.53 13.25 10.28
CA LYS A 285 -16.79 14.26 11.32
C LYS A 285 -15.53 15.04 11.69
N TRP A 286 -14.45 14.34 12.03
CA TRP A 286 -13.27 15.00 12.55
C TRP A 286 -12.41 15.67 11.48
N ARG A 287 -12.43 15.17 10.24
CA ARG A 287 -11.84 15.84 9.09
C ARG A 287 -12.47 17.21 8.84
N ALA A 288 -13.81 17.26 8.82
CA ALA A 288 -14.52 18.52 8.62
C ALA A 288 -14.27 19.52 9.76
N TRP A 289 -14.28 19.05 11.01
CA TRP A 289 -13.98 19.90 12.17
C TRP A 289 -12.56 20.44 12.12
N LEU A 290 -11.56 19.57 11.87
CA LEU A 290 -10.16 19.98 11.84
C LEU A 290 -9.87 20.98 10.71
N ALA A 291 -10.46 20.79 9.53
CA ALA A 291 -10.33 21.73 8.42
C ALA A 291 -10.83 23.12 8.82
N ALA A 292 -12.02 23.20 9.41
CA ALA A 292 -12.58 24.47 9.88
C ALA A 292 -11.74 25.17 10.96
N GLU A 293 -11.18 24.40 11.90
CA GLU A 293 -10.32 24.96 12.96
C GLU A 293 -8.96 25.46 12.43
N LEU A 294 -8.44 24.87 11.37
CA LEU A 294 -7.17 25.29 10.75
C LEU A 294 -7.32 26.50 9.84
N GLU A 295 -8.52 26.78 9.34
CA GLU A 295 -8.85 27.96 8.51
C GLU A 295 -9.21 29.19 9.34
N SER A 296 -9.48 29.03 10.66
CA SER A 296 -9.86 30.09 11.58
C SER A 296 -8.65 30.82 12.17
#